data_b10bf738f25dea5a3205f2fb9222702c
#
_entry.id   b10bf738f25dea5a3205f2fb9222702c
#
_cell.length_a   1.000
_cell.length_b   1.000
_cell.length_c   1.000
_cell.angle_alpha   90.00
_cell.angle_beta   90.00
_cell.angle_gamma   90.00
#
_symmetry.space_group_name_H-M   'P 1'
#
loop_
_entity.id
_entity.type
_entity.pdbx_description
1 polymer ?
#
loop_
_entity_poly.entity_id
_entity_poly.type
_entity_poly.pdbx_seq_one_letter_code
_entity_poly.pdbx_strand_id
1 'polypeptide(L)'
;MSTIITKRQFPNYKVYEMELAGRPLKLEVGKVCELANAAVVVRYGETTVLCTATAAPRPRDGIDFFPLSVDFEEKLYAVGRIPGSFMRREGRPGLNAILASRCIDRPIRPLFPSDFRNDVAVVCTVLSVDYDCQPEIAATIGTSAALAISDIPWNGPVGCVNVGYVDGKIVINPNQEQRKVSEMLTTVVATGEKVVMIEAGANQVSNEVMLDGIGQGFEEAKKQVALINQMVAEIGKEKFDYPHADFNEELFQKILDFGMEEAMAAMDTDDKNVREARWNVLIDHLHEQFLEKYPDMDQYMEEITYKFQKKIVKKWLLEGHRVDGRASNEIRPLAAEVGLLPKVHGSGMFTRGQTQVLSVCTLNTLSMSQKLDNIW
;
A
#
# COMPACT_ATOMS: atom_id res chain seq x y z
N MET A 1 -1.21 6.92 37.50
CA MET A 1 -2.25 6.03 38.02
C MET A 1 -3.28 5.83 36.93
N SER A 2 -3.36 4.67 36.37
CA SER A 2 -4.43 4.35 35.40
C SER A 2 -5.74 4.19 36.15
N THR A 3 -6.71 5.02 35.87
CA THR A 3 -8.05 4.87 36.41
C THR A 3 -8.60 3.54 35.90
N ILE A 4 -8.92 2.62 36.84
CA ILE A 4 -9.53 1.34 36.47
C ILE A 4 -10.91 1.64 35.92
N ILE A 5 -11.07 1.60 34.61
CA ILE A 5 -12.36 1.69 33.94
C ILE A 5 -13.01 0.32 34.13
N THR A 6 -14.12 0.29 34.84
CA THR A 6 -14.80 -0.97 35.11
C THR A 6 -15.35 -1.58 33.82
N LYS A 7 -15.32 -2.91 33.69
CA LYS A 7 -15.89 -3.68 32.55
C LYS A 7 -17.36 -3.35 32.24
N ARG A 8 -18.07 -2.69 33.15
CA ARG A 8 -19.45 -2.25 32.95
C ARG A 8 -19.61 -1.08 31.96
N GLN A 9 -18.58 -0.23 31.80
CA GLN A 9 -18.62 0.88 30.83
C GLN A 9 -18.30 0.41 29.40
N PHE A 10 -17.45 -0.60 29.24
CA PHE A 10 -17.02 -1.14 27.94
C PHE A 10 -17.12 -2.68 27.97
N PRO A 11 -18.34 -3.23 27.80
CA PRO A 11 -18.57 -4.68 27.92
C PRO A 11 -17.81 -5.49 26.87
N ASN A 12 -17.53 -4.89 25.71
CA ASN A 12 -16.84 -5.52 24.59
C ASN A 12 -15.32 -5.25 24.59
N TYR A 13 -14.79 -4.58 25.63
CA TYR A 13 -13.36 -4.31 25.70
C TYR A 13 -12.58 -5.60 25.91
N LYS A 14 -11.67 -5.86 24.96
CA LYS A 14 -10.72 -6.99 24.99
C LYS A 14 -9.32 -6.50 24.62
N VAL A 15 -8.34 -7.20 25.15
CA VAL A 15 -6.92 -6.98 24.88
C VAL A 15 -6.28 -8.28 24.48
N TYR A 16 -5.56 -8.28 23.37
CA TYR A 16 -4.75 -9.39 22.88
C TYR A 16 -3.29 -8.97 22.93
N GLU A 17 -2.44 -9.83 23.46
CA GLU A 17 -1.05 -9.47 23.75
C GLU A 17 -0.10 -10.54 23.21
N MET A 18 1.06 -10.08 22.72
CA MET A 18 2.23 -10.90 22.43
C MET A 18 3.51 -10.09 22.64
N GLU A 19 4.62 -10.79 22.66
CA GLU A 19 5.94 -10.15 22.58
C GLU A 19 6.38 -10.07 21.11
N LEU A 20 6.81 -8.90 20.68
CA LEU A 20 7.35 -8.66 19.33
C LEU A 20 8.75 -8.05 19.45
N ALA A 21 9.77 -8.78 19.02
CA ALA A 21 11.17 -8.36 19.12
C ALA A 21 11.58 -7.87 20.53
N GLY A 22 11.19 -8.62 21.57
CA GLY A 22 11.51 -8.33 22.97
C GLY A 22 10.70 -7.18 23.60
N ARG A 23 9.61 -6.72 22.93
CA ARG A 23 8.75 -5.61 23.40
C ARG A 23 7.29 -6.04 23.41
N PRO A 24 6.49 -5.53 24.36
CA PRO A 24 5.07 -5.88 24.41
C PRO A 24 4.31 -5.26 23.22
N LEU A 25 3.54 -6.08 22.52
CA LEU A 25 2.55 -5.67 21.52
C LEU A 25 1.17 -5.99 22.05
N LYS A 26 0.27 -5.00 22.12
CA LYS A 26 -1.11 -5.12 22.58
C LYS A 26 -2.06 -4.61 21.53
N LEU A 27 -3.12 -5.36 21.26
CA LEU A 27 -4.22 -4.99 20.36
C LEU A 27 -5.49 -4.86 21.21
N GLU A 28 -5.97 -3.62 21.38
CA GLU A 28 -7.13 -3.29 22.20
C GLU A 28 -8.34 -3.01 21.30
N VAL A 29 -9.49 -3.61 21.62
CA VAL A 29 -10.75 -3.45 20.86
C VAL A 29 -11.94 -3.17 21.77
N GLY A 30 -13.03 -2.63 21.19
CA GLY A 30 -14.32 -2.48 21.90
C GLY A 30 -14.39 -1.31 22.87
N LYS A 31 -13.55 -0.27 22.72
CA LYS A 31 -13.52 0.90 23.60
C LYS A 31 -13.68 2.23 22.89
N VAL A 32 -13.24 2.33 21.65
CA VAL A 32 -13.24 3.57 20.86
C VAL A 32 -13.75 3.31 19.46
N CYS A 33 -14.26 4.35 18.79
CA CYS A 33 -14.69 4.33 17.38
C CYS A 33 -15.74 3.23 17.07
N GLU A 34 -16.77 3.11 17.91
CA GLU A 34 -17.83 2.08 17.78
C GLU A 34 -18.64 2.19 16.47
N LEU A 35 -18.62 3.35 15.79
CA LEU A 35 -19.30 3.58 14.52
C LEU A 35 -18.51 3.08 13.31
N ALA A 36 -17.23 2.78 13.46
CA ALA A 36 -16.44 2.16 12.40
C ALA A 36 -16.81 0.68 12.23
N ASN A 37 -16.58 0.09 11.05
CA ASN A 37 -16.76 -1.34 10.86
C ASN A 37 -15.87 -2.13 11.83
N ALA A 38 -14.63 -1.64 12.06
CA ALA A 38 -13.81 -2.05 13.18
C ALA A 38 -12.80 -0.96 13.58
N ALA A 39 -12.35 -1.02 14.83
CA ALA A 39 -11.30 -0.16 15.36
C ALA A 39 -10.39 -0.95 16.30
N VAL A 40 -9.09 -0.74 16.19
CA VAL A 40 -8.05 -1.36 17.03
C VAL A 40 -7.10 -0.27 17.51
N VAL A 41 -6.87 -0.22 18.82
CA VAL A 41 -5.77 0.57 19.40
C VAL A 41 -4.59 -0.36 19.56
N VAL A 42 -3.52 -0.07 18.86
CA VAL A 42 -2.26 -0.82 18.96
C VAL A 42 -1.33 -0.12 19.92
N ARG A 43 -0.76 -0.88 20.84
CA ARG A 43 0.37 -0.44 21.67
C ARG A 43 1.55 -1.34 21.39
N TYR A 44 2.61 -0.76 20.89
CA TYR A 44 3.89 -1.43 20.71
C TYR A 44 4.95 -0.67 21.51
N GLY A 45 5.43 -1.24 22.62
CA GLY A 45 6.10 -0.47 23.65
C GLY A 45 5.21 0.71 24.13
N GLU A 46 5.73 1.91 24.11
CA GLU A 46 4.97 3.13 24.43
C GLU A 46 4.34 3.80 23.17
N THR A 47 4.63 3.29 21.96
CA THR A 47 3.96 3.75 20.74
C THR A 47 2.50 3.31 20.75
N THR A 48 1.60 4.26 20.51
CA THR A 48 0.16 3.99 20.45
C THR A 48 -0.41 4.53 19.14
N VAL A 49 -1.07 3.66 18.38
CA VAL A 49 -1.73 4.01 17.11
C VAL A 49 -3.18 3.52 17.14
N LEU A 50 -4.11 4.40 16.80
CA LEU A 50 -5.51 4.04 16.55
C LEU A 50 -5.68 3.72 15.07
N CYS A 51 -6.11 2.51 14.75
CA CYS A 51 -6.42 2.08 13.39
C CYS A 51 -7.91 1.81 13.26
N THR A 52 -8.56 2.48 12.30
CA THR A 52 -9.98 2.28 11.99
C THR A 52 -10.15 1.82 10.56
N ALA A 53 -11.12 0.95 10.32
CA ALA A 53 -11.54 0.52 8.99
C ALA A 53 -13.04 0.79 8.83
N THR A 54 -13.41 1.44 7.74
CA THR A 54 -14.80 1.74 7.38
C THR A 54 -15.02 1.42 5.91
N ALA A 55 -16.20 0.91 5.58
CA ALA A 55 -16.60 0.67 4.20
C ALA A 55 -17.99 1.23 3.93
N ALA A 56 -18.19 1.76 2.72
CA ALA A 56 -19.52 2.13 2.25
C ALA A 56 -20.38 0.86 2.04
N PRO A 57 -21.69 0.89 2.33
CA PRO A 57 -22.54 -0.28 2.18
C PRO A 57 -22.80 -0.66 0.71
N ARG A 58 -22.55 0.25 -0.23
CA ARG A 58 -22.73 0.05 -1.68
C ARG A 58 -21.64 0.79 -2.44
N PRO A 59 -21.21 0.28 -3.60
CA PRO A 59 -20.34 1.03 -4.50
C PRO A 59 -21.03 2.27 -5.04
N ARG A 60 -20.25 3.26 -5.46
CA ARG A 60 -20.75 4.43 -6.20
C ARG A 60 -21.12 4.04 -7.62
N ASP A 61 -22.15 4.69 -8.19
CA ASP A 61 -22.55 4.44 -9.57
C ASP A 61 -21.40 4.78 -10.55
N GLY A 62 -21.17 3.90 -11.52
CA GLY A 62 -20.18 4.07 -12.58
C GLY A 62 -18.72 3.94 -12.15
N ILE A 63 -18.44 3.37 -10.98
CA ILE A 63 -17.07 3.15 -10.53
C ILE A 63 -16.52 1.84 -11.12
N ASP A 64 -15.35 1.94 -11.75
CA ASP A 64 -14.64 0.87 -12.44
C ASP A 64 -13.41 0.34 -11.71
N PHE A 65 -12.98 1.01 -10.63
CA PHE A 65 -11.82 0.66 -9.81
C PHE A 65 -12.18 0.48 -8.33
N PHE A 66 -11.29 -0.14 -7.58
CA PHE A 66 -11.44 -0.28 -6.12
C PHE A 66 -10.98 0.99 -5.38
N PRO A 67 -11.90 1.77 -4.77
CA PRO A 67 -11.58 3.02 -4.09
C PRO A 67 -11.16 2.76 -2.63
N LEU A 68 -9.93 2.33 -2.42
CA LEU A 68 -9.31 2.23 -1.10
C LEU A 68 -8.53 3.52 -0.80
N SER A 69 -8.83 4.18 0.31
CA SER A 69 -7.97 5.21 0.90
C SER A 69 -7.33 4.70 2.19
N VAL A 70 -6.04 5.01 2.35
CA VAL A 70 -5.29 4.75 3.58
C VAL A 70 -4.63 6.06 4.01
N ASP A 71 -5.01 6.53 5.18
CA ASP A 71 -4.47 7.76 5.77
C ASP A 71 -3.64 7.43 7.01
N PHE A 72 -2.43 7.97 7.06
CA PHE A 72 -1.56 7.91 8.22
C PHE A 72 -1.41 9.32 8.79
N GLU A 73 -1.98 9.54 9.97
CA GLU A 73 -2.04 10.86 10.59
C GLU A 73 -1.02 10.98 11.72
N GLU A 74 0.01 11.78 11.50
CA GLU A 74 0.97 12.17 12.52
C GLU A 74 0.40 13.30 13.37
N LYS A 75 0.12 13.04 14.64
CA LYS A 75 -0.30 14.08 15.57
C LYS A 75 0.91 14.57 16.38
N LEU A 76 1.23 15.86 16.32
CA LEU A 76 2.41 16.42 17.00
C LEU A 76 2.36 16.28 18.51
N TYR A 77 1.16 16.22 19.09
CA TYR A 77 1.02 15.92 20.52
C TYR A 77 1.56 14.54 20.91
N ALA A 78 1.64 13.60 19.94
CA ALA A 78 2.18 12.25 20.15
C ALA A 78 3.67 12.29 20.60
N VAL A 79 4.36 13.37 20.30
CA VAL A 79 5.75 13.65 20.72
C VAL A 79 5.84 14.91 21.60
N GLY A 80 4.73 15.32 22.22
CA GLY A 80 4.68 16.46 23.15
C GLY A 80 4.86 17.83 22.49
N ARG A 81 4.58 17.96 21.18
CA ARG A 81 4.76 19.21 20.42
C ARG A 81 3.42 19.80 19.97
N ILE A 82 3.41 21.12 19.81
CA ILE A 82 2.31 21.88 19.21
C ILE A 82 2.72 22.23 17.77
N PRO A 83 1.80 22.17 16.78
CA PRO A 83 2.10 22.58 15.40
C PRO A 83 2.71 23.98 15.34
N GLY A 84 3.81 24.11 14.57
CA GLY A 84 4.57 25.35 14.45
C GLY A 84 3.96 26.39 13.53
N SER A 85 2.95 26.02 12.72
CA SER A 85 2.26 26.93 11.82
C SER A 85 1.48 28.04 12.56
N PHE A 86 1.17 29.15 11.86
CA PHE A 86 0.39 30.25 12.41
C PHE A 86 -0.96 29.77 13.01
N MET A 87 -1.63 28.84 12.33
CA MET A 87 -2.94 28.29 12.74
C MET A 87 -2.86 27.34 13.94
N ARG A 88 -1.66 26.94 14.38
CA ARG A 88 -1.45 25.95 15.45
C ARG A 88 -2.25 24.66 15.28
N ARG A 89 -2.36 24.19 14.02
CA ARG A 89 -3.05 22.96 13.63
C ARG A 89 -2.15 22.13 12.73
N GLU A 90 -2.34 20.83 12.76
CA GLU A 90 -1.79 19.96 11.74
C GLU A 90 -2.31 20.38 10.37
N GLY A 91 -1.41 20.46 9.40
CA GLY A 91 -1.73 20.73 8.00
C GLY A 91 -2.04 19.45 7.22
N ARG A 92 -1.71 19.47 5.94
CA ARG A 92 -1.74 18.25 5.11
C ARG A 92 -0.67 17.29 5.61
N PRO A 93 -0.89 15.95 5.44
CA PRO A 93 0.12 14.96 5.80
C PRO A 93 1.48 15.27 5.19
N GLY A 94 2.53 15.19 6.01
CA GLY A 94 3.91 15.32 5.54
C GLY A 94 4.33 14.17 4.63
N LEU A 95 5.50 14.31 3.98
CA LEU A 95 5.99 13.27 3.07
C LEU A 95 6.15 11.91 3.77
N ASN A 96 6.64 11.88 5.01
CA ASN A 96 6.79 10.64 5.78
C ASN A 96 5.44 9.97 6.03
N ALA A 97 4.42 10.74 6.40
CA ALA A 97 3.05 10.23 6.59
C ALA A 97 2.47 9.66 5.29
N ILE A 98 2.70 10.33 4.14
CA ILE A 98 2.28 9.83 2.83
C ILE A 98 3.00 8.52 2.48
N LEU A 99 4.30 8.42 2.73
CA LEU A 99 5.06 7.19 2.47
C LEU A 99 4.62 6.07 3.41
N ALA A 100 4.37 6.35 4.69
CA ALA A 100 3.83 5.38 5.63
C ALA A 100 2.45 4.86 5.19
N SER A 101 1.53 5.74 4.78
CA SER A 101 0.23 5.32 4.26
C SER A 101 0.35 4.42 3.04
N ARG A 102 1.28 4.69 2.14
CA ARG A 102 1.56 3.84 0.97
C ARG A 102 2.16 2.48 1.35
N CYS A 103 3.03 2.44 2.38
CA CYS A 103 3.57 1.19 2.90
C CYS A 103 2.48 0.32 3.54
N ILE A 104 1.42 0.93 4.10
CA ILE A 104 0.26 0.22 4.64
C ILE A 104 -0.68 -0.22 3.51
N ASP A 105 -0.96 0.65 2.52
CA ASP A 105 -1.85 0.36 1.40
C ASP A 105 -1.36 -0.82 0.54
N ARG A 106 -0.08 -0.83 0.18
CA ARG A 106 0.51 -1.82 -0.73
C ARG A 106 0.27 -3.29 -0.35
N PRO A 107 0.45 -3.72 0.91
CA PRO A 107 0.22 -5.11 1.30
C PRO A 107 -1.25 -5.45 1.50
N ILE A 108 -2.12 -4.49 1.84
CA ILE A 108 -3.53 -4.77 2.14
C ILE A 108 -4.41 -4.77 0.88
N ARG A 109 -4.13 -3.89 -0.08
CA ARG A 109 -4.92 -3.71 -1.31
C ARG A 109 -5.09 -5.00 -2.14
N PRO A 110 -4.04 -5.79 -2.42
CA PRO A 110 -4.17 -7.00 -3.23
C PRO A 110 -4.92 -8.15 -2.53
N LEU A 111 -5.23 -8.01 -1.26
CA LEU A 111 -5.97 -8.99 -0.48
C LEU A 111 -7.49 -8.73 -0.46
N PHE A 112 -7.95 -7.62 -1.03
CA PHE A 112 -9.37 -7.42 -1.33
C PHE A 112 -9.76 -8.24 -2.55
N PRO A 113 -11.03 -8.69 -2.65
CA PRO A 113 -11.53 -9.33 -3.86
C PRO A 113 -11.36 -8.42 -5.09
N SER A 114 -11.00 -8.99 -6.22
CA SER A 114 -10.67 -8.22 -7.44
C SER A 114 -11.86 -7.44 -8.01
N ASP A 115 -13.06 -7.90 -7.72
CA ASP A 115 -14.34 -7.31 -8.14
C ASP A 115 -14.96 -6.38 -7.08
N PHE A 116 -14.32 -6.21 -5.93
CA PHE A 116 -14.82 -5.33 -4.87
C PHE A 116 -14.70 -3.86 -5.27
N ARG A 117 -15.82 -3.11 -5.18
CA ARG A 117 -15.92 -1.71 -5.64
C ARG A 117 -16.46 -0.75 -4.58
N ASN A 118 -16.80 -1.22 -3.38
CA ASN A 118 -17.23 -0.34 -2.30
C ASN A 118 -16.07 0.55 -1.82
N ASP A 119 -16.37 1.80 -1.48
CA ASP A 119 -15.38 2.69 -0.86
C ASP A 119 -14.92 2.10 0.48
N VAL A 120 -13.60 2.00 0.66
CA VAL A 120 -13.00 1.63 1.93
C VAL A 120 -12.05 2.72 2.37
N ALA A 121 -12.18 3.15 3.61
CA ALA A 121 -11.26 4.08 4.25
C ALA A 121 -10.61 3.42 5.48
N VAL A 122 -9.29 3.45 5.50
CA VAL A 122 -8.47 3.06 6.64
C VAL A 122 -7.76 4.30 7.16
N VAL A 123 -7.94 4.60 8.44
CA VAL A 123 -7.27 5.74 9.06
C VAL A 123 -6.43 5.25 10.24
N CYS A 124 -5.14 5.55 10.20
CA CYS A 124 -4.17 5.25 11.25
C CYS A 124 -3.74 6.56 11.91
N THR A 125 -4.19 6.80 13.14
CA THR A 125 -3.85 8.02 13.90
C THR A 125 -2.80 7.70 14.95
N VAL A 126 -1.64 8.33 14.85
CA VAL A 126 -0.54 8.19 15.82
C VAL A 126 -0.83 9.03 17.04
N LEU A 127 -1.00 8.38 18.19
CA LEU A 127 -1.39 9.02 19.45
C LEU A 127 -0.25 9.19 20.44
N SER A 128 0.78 8.33 20.37
CA SER A 128 2.01 8.39 21.17
C SER A 128 3.14 7.73 20.38
N VAL A 129 4.37 8.21 20.53
CA VAL A 129 5.55 7.67 19.85
C VAL A 129 6.65 7.32 20.84
N ASP A 130 7.07 6.07 20.78
CA ASP A 130 8.32 5.55 21.29
C ASP A 130 9.26 5.34 20.10
N TYR A 131 10.39 6.04 20.08
CA TYR A 131 11.31 5.96 18.92
C TYR A 131 11.95 4.59 18.71
N ASP A 132 11.89 3.71 19.71
CA ASP A 132 12.32 2.32 19.57
C ASP A 132 11.24 1.43 18.91
N CYS A 133 10.00 1.87 18.91
CA CYS A 133 8.84 1.16 18.40
C CYS A 133 8.17 1.97 17.27
N GLN A 134 8.56 1.71 16.03
CA GLN A 134 8.12 2.50 14.87
C GLN A 134 6.60 2.46 14.69
N PRO A 135 5.93 3.62 14.59
CA PRO A 135 4.47 3.70 14.49
C PRO A 135 3.91 3.10 13.19
N GLU A 136 4.69 3.06 12.09
CA GLU A 136 4.28 2.45 10.83
C GLU A 136 4.08 0.93 10.96
N ILE A 137 4.92 0.27 11.76
CA ILE A 137 4.78 -1.16 12.04
C ILE A 137 3.52 -1.41 12.86
N ALA A 138 3.32 -0.63 13.93
CA ALA A 138 2.12 -0.70 14.74
C ALA A 138 0.85 -0.42 13.92
N ALA A 139 0.88 0.57 13.03
CA ALA A 139 -0.23 0.92 12.14
C ALA A 139 -0.56 -0.19 11.14
N THR A 140 0.45 -0.84 10.55
CA THR A 140 0.23 -1.95 9.61
C THR A 140 -0.42 -3.15 10.32
N ILE A 141 0.07 -3.51 11.51
CA ILE A 141 -0.49 -4.59 12.33
C ILE A 141 -1.93 -4.25 12.74
N GLY A 142 -2.16 -3.01 13.20
CA GLY A 142 -3.49 -2.55 13.62
C GLY A 142 -4.49 -2.49 12.47
N THR A 143 -4.07 -2.04 11.30
CA THR A 143 -4.88 -2.06 10.08
C THR A 143 -5.26 -3.49 9.69
N SER A 144 -4.30 -4.40 9.72
CA SER A 144 -4.53 -5.81 9.46
C SER A 144 -5.55 -6.40 10.44
N ALA A 145 -5.39 -6.13 11.74
CA ALA A 145 -6.32 -6.59 12.75
C ALA A 145 -7.72 -5.98 12.57
N ALA A 146 -7.82 -4.66 12.31
CA ALA A 146 -9.10 -3.98 12.09
C ALA A 146 -9.85 -4.53 10.86
N LEU A 147 -9.18 -4.69 9.73
CA LEU A 147 -9.79 -5.30 8.53
C LEU A 147 -10.20 -6.76 8.78
N ALA A 148 -9.36 -7.55 9.45
CA ALA A 148 -9.63 -8.95 9.70
C ALA A 148 -10.87 -9.17 10.59
N ILE A 149 -11.01 -8.41 11.69
CA ILE A 149 -12.17 -8.54 12.62
C ILE A 149 -13.43 -7.80 12.14
N SER A 150 -13.32 -6.90 11.13
CA SER A 150 -14.47 -6.19 10.56
C SER A 150 -15.36 -7.11 9.74
N ASP A 151 -16.49 -6.60 9.34
CA ASP A 151 -17.39 -7.22 8.35
C ASP A 151 -16.99 -6.93 6.90
N ILE A 152 -15.90 -6.18 6.66
CA ILE A 152 -15.41 -5.85 5.32
C ILE A 152 -14.79 -7.09 4.65
N PRO A 153 -15.17 -7.45 3.40
CA PRO A 153 -14.57 -8.57 2.66
C PRO A 153 -13.07 -8.33 2.41
N TRP A 154 -12.23 -9.14 3.05
CA TRP A 154 -10.78 -9.03 2.94
C TRP A 154 -10.09 -10.35 3.30
N ASN A 155 -9.10 -10.78 2.49
CA ASN A 155 -8.44 -12.08 2.55
C ASN A 155 -7.11 -12.06 3.33
N GLY A 156 -6.98 -11.16 4.32
CA GLY A 156 -5.88 -11.21 5.30
C GLY A 156 -6.12 -12.26 6.38
N PRO A 157 -5.36 -12.19 7.50
CA PRO A 157 -4.53 -11.07 7.94
C PRO A 157 -3.10 -11.08 7.43
N VAL A 158 -2.40 -9.95 7.67
CA VAL A 158 -0.97 -9.80 7.47
C VAL A 158 -0.25 -9.39 8.75
N GLY A 159 0.99 -9.82 8.90
CA GLY A 159 1.94 -9.33 9.90
C GLY A 159 2.99 -8.44 9.25
N CYS A 160 3.63 -7.57 10.04
CA CYS A 160 4.62 -6.59 9.57
C CYS A 160 5.79 -6.46 10.54
N VAL A 161 7.00 -6.48 10.03
CA VAL A 161 8.22 -6.17 10.78
C VAL A 161 9.21 -5.38 9.93
N ASN A 162 10.08 -4.62 10.61
CA ASN A 162 11.32 -4.11 10.03
C ASN A 162 12.47 -5.06 10.38
N VAL A 163 13.36 -5.25 9.42
CA VAL A 163 14.55 -6.08 9.56
C VAL A 163 15.78 -5.23 9.33
N GLY A 164 16.67 -5.18 10.31
CA GLY A 164 17.97 -4.52 10.22
C GLY A 164 19.12 -5.52 10.13
N TYR A 165 20.29 -5.02 9.76
CA TYR A 165 21.54 -5.75 9.80
C TYR A 165 22.57 -4.93 10.56
N VAL A 166 22.91 -5.38 11.76
CA VAL A 166 23.75 -4.64 12.71
C VAL A 166 24.83 -5.58 13.25
N ASP A 167 26.10 -5.17 13.16
CA ASP A 167 27.24 -5.94 13.64
C ASP A 167 27.25 -7.40 13.12
N GLY A 168 26.93 -7.57 11.84
CA GLY A 168 26.93 -8.90 11.21
C GLY A 168 25.73 -9.79 11.56
N LYS A 169 24.67 -9.25 12.17
CA LYS A 169 23.48 -10.00 12.61
C LYS A 169 22.20 -9.38 12.12
N ILE A 170 21.25 -10.23 11.80
CA ILE A 170 19.86 -9.82 11.54
C ILE A 170 19.20 -9.41 12.87
N VAL A 171 18.53 -8.27 12.86
CA VAL A 171 17.79 -7.71 14.00
C VAL A 171 16.36 -7.39 13.56
N ILE A 172 15.37 -8.01 14.22
CA ILE A 172 13.96 -7.71 13.98
C ILE A 172 13.56 -6.45 14.75
N ASN A 173 12.87 -5.53 14.09
CA ASN A 173 12.45 -4.22 14.61
C ASN A 173 13.59 -3.51 15.36
N PRO A 174 14.69 -3.15 14.67
CA PRO A 174 15.82 -2.51 15.29
C PRO A 174 15.39 -1.22 16.02
N ASN A 175 15.92 -1.00 17.23
CA ASN A 175 15.68 0.22 18.02
C ASN A 175 16.32 1.45 17.34
N GLN A 176 16.10 2.64 17.90
CA GLN A 176 16.57 3.89 17.31
C GLN A 176 18.10 3.90 17.08
N GLU A 177 18.89 3.44 18.05
CA GLU A 177 20.35 3.42 17.92
C GLU A 177 20.83 2.37 16.91
N GLN A 178 20.20 1.21 16.91
CA GLN A 178 20.49 0.16 15.94
C GLN A 178 20.18 0.60 14.51
N ARG A 179 19.08 1.35 14.28
CA ARG A 179 18.76 1.88 12.94
C ARG A 179 19.80 2.86 12.41
N LYS A 180 20.47 3.63 13.26
CA LYS A 180 21.53 4.58 12.85
C LYS A 180 22.74 3.89 12.26
N VAL A 181 23.06 2.68 12.72
CA VAL A 181 24.23 1.93 12.32
C VAL A 181 23.90 0.71 11.45
N SER A 182 22.64 0.45 11.21
CA SER A 182 22.19 -0.68 10.40
C SER A 182 22.58 -0.52 8.94
N GLU A 183 23.19 -1.54 8.36
CA GLU A 183 23.55 -1.58 6.94
C GLU A 183 22.35 -1.93 6.04
N MET A 184 21.24 -2.35 6.64
CA MET A 184 20.00 -2.69 5.96
C MET A 184 18.82 -2.27 6.80
N LEU A 185 17.77 -1.75 6.15
CA LEU A 185 16.46 -1.62 6.74
C LEU A 185 15.43 -2.11 5.73
N THR A 186 14.82 -3.24 6.03
CA THR A 186 13.87 -3.90 5.14
C THR A 186 12.57 -4.14 5.88
N THR A 187 11.48 -3.54 5.38
CA THR A 187 10.13 -3.82 5.86
C THR A 187 9.61 -5.08 5.16
N VAL A 188 9.19 -6.07 5.94
CA VAL A 188 8.60 -7.32 5.46
C VAL A 188 7.17 -7.41 5.94
N VAL A 189 6.24 -7.53 4.99
CA VAL A 189 4.81 -7.77 5.29
C VAL A 189 4.40 -9.11 4.66
N ALA A 190 3.76 -9.95 5.45
CA ALA A 190 3.42 -11.29 5.03
C ALA A 190 2.07 -11.77 5.59
N THR A 191 1.39 -12.62 4.83
CA THR A 191 0.32 -13.49 5.32
C THR A 191 0.92 -14.69 6.08
N GLY A 192 0.10 -15.61 6.54
CA GLY A 192 0.59 -16.87 7.11
C GLY A 192 1.38 -17.76 6.14
N GLU A 193 1.26 -17.51 4.83
CA GLU A 193 1.79 -18.37 3.79
C GLU A 193 2.81 -17.69 2.87
N LYS A 194 2.67 -16.38 2.62
CA LYS A 194 3.42 -15.66 1.59
C LYS A 194 3.85 -14.27 2.05
N VAL A 195 5.03 -13.87 1.64
CA VAL A 195 5.44 -12.46 1.69
C VAL A 195 4.65 -11.70 0.63
N VAL A 196 3.95 -10.64 1.04
CA VAL A 196 3.10 -9.83 0.17
C VAL A 196 3.71 -8.47 -0.17
N MET A 197 4.63 -7.97 0.66
CA MET A 197 5.33 -6.72 0.42
C MET A 197 6.72 -6.73 1.04
N ILE A 198 7.67 -6.19 0.30
CA ILE A 198 9.02 -5.88 0.76
C ILE A 198 9.32 -4.43 0.37
N GLU A 199 9.83 -3.65 1.32
CA GLU A 199 10.40 -2.32 1.07
C GLU A 199 11.80 -2.31 1.66
N ALA A 200 12.83 -2.19 0.84
CA ALA A 200 14.21 -2.37 1.27
C ALA A 200 15.09 -1.17 0.92
N GLY A 201 15.91 -0.77 1.89
CA GLY A 201 17.08 0.07 1.72
C GLY A 201 18.29 -0.62 2.32
N ALA A 202 19.43 -0.64 1.59
CA ALA A 202 20.63 -1.32 2.06
C ALA A 202 21.90 -0.68 1.53
N ASN A 203 22.98 -0.79 2.30
CA ASN A 203 24.33 -0.35 1.93
C ASN A 203 25.11 -1.53 1.34
N GLN A 204 24.67 -2.05 0.19
CA GLN A 204 25.34 -3.13 -0.56
C GLN A 204 25.53 -4.44 0.23
N VAL A 205 24.59 -4.79 1.11
CA VAL A 205 24.58 -6.12 1.74
C VAL A 205 24.44 -7.22 0.69
N SER A 206 24.96 -8.41 0.98
CA SER A 206 24.87 -9.54 0.04
C SER A 206 23.44 -10.04 -0.13
N ASN A 207 23.18 -10.73 -1.24
CA ASN A 207 21.86 -11.34 -1.51
C ASN A 207 21.48 -12.36 -0.43
N GLU A 208 22.46 -13.11 0.10
CA GLU A 208 22.25 -14.11 1.13
C GLU A 208 21.77 -13.46 2.43
N VAL A 209 22.38 -12.34 2.85
CA VAL A 209 21.97 -11.55 4.03
C VAL A 209 20.58 -10.99 3.83
N MET A 210 20.28 -10.44 2.65
CA MET A 210 18.94 -9.92 2.34
C MET A 210 17.89 -11.02 2.40
N LEU A 211 18.14 -12.18 1.80
CA LEU A 211 17.21 -13.31 1.80
C LEU A 211 17.01 -13.89 3.20
N ASP A 212 18.07 -14.01 3.99
CA ASP A 212 17.97 -14.45 5.38
C ASP A 212 17.12 -13.47 6.22
N GLY A 213 17.38 -12.16 6.07
CA GLY A 213 16.59 -11.13 6.72
C GLY A 213 15.10 -11.19 6.37
N ILE A 214 14.76 -11.37 5.09
CA ILE A 214 13.37 -11.54 4.64
C ILE A 214 12.76 -12.81 5.24
N GLY A 215 13.51 -13.92 5.26
CA GLY A 215 13.08 -15.19 5.86
C GLY A 215 12.77 -15.07 7.35
N GLN A 216 13.67 -14.45 8.14
CA GLN A 216 13.45 -14.22 9.57
C GLN A 216 12.27 -13.26 9.81
N GLY A 217 12.15 -12.20 8.99
CA GLY A 217 11.01 -11.28 9.03
C GLY A 217 9.68 -11.97 8.73
N PHE A 218 9.66 -12.91 7.80
CA PHE A 218 8.49 -13.72 7.48
C PHE A 218 8.05 -14.58 8.67
N GLU A 219 8.97 -15.30 9.31
CA GLU A 219 8.65 -16.13 10.49
C GLU A 219 8.11 -15.29 11.67
N GLU A 220 8.61 -14.08 11.84
CA GLU A 220 8.10 -13.17 12.88
C GLU A 220 6.72 -12.60 12.54
N ALA A 221 6.46 -12.28 11.26
CA ALA A 221 5.16 -11.84 10.78
C ALA A 221 4.07 -12.91 10.98
N LYS A 222 4.39 -14.19 10.81
CA LYS A 222 3.45 -15.32 11.05
C LYS A 222 2.92 -15.36 12.48
N LYS A 223 3.73 -15.00 13.47
CA LYS A 223 3.28 -14.97 14.87
C LYS A 223 2.20 -13.90 15.08
N GLN A 224 2.34 -12.75 14.43
CA GLN A 224 1.33 -11.69 14.47
C GLN A 224 0.04 -12.13 13.78
N VAL A 225 0.16 -12.79 12.61
CA VAL A 225 -0.98 -13.37 11.89
C VAL A 225 -1.74 -14.38 12.78
N ALA A 226 -1.02 -15.22 13.53
CA ALA A 226 -1.64 -16.16 14.45
C ALA A 226 -2.44 -15.45 15.57
N LEU A 227 -1.90 -14.36 16.14
CA LEU A 227 -2.62 -13.55 17.13
C LEU A 227 -3.88 -12.92 16.53
N ILE A 228 -3.79 -12.36 15.33
CA ILE A 228 -4.94 -11.74 14.65
C ILE A 228 -6.00 -12.80 14.32
N ASN A 229 -5.60 -13.99 13.88
CA ASN A 229 -6.53 -15.10 13.65
C ASN A 229 -7.26 -15.54 14.92
N GLN A 230 -6.59 -15.53 16.08
CA GLN A 230 -7.26 -15.72 17.36
C GLN A 230 -8.32 -14.64 17.62
N MET A 231 -7.99 -13.36 17.34
CA MET A 231 -8.96 -12.26 17.45
C MET A 231 -10.18 -12.50 16.54
N VAL A 232 -9.93 -12.89 15.28
CA VAL A 232 -11.03 -13.18 14.33
C VAL A 232 -11.92 -14.32 14.83
N ALA A 233 -11.35 -15.37 15.37
CA ALA A 233 -12.13 -16.49 15.92
C ALA A 233 -13.02 -16.09 17.12
N GLU A 234 -12.58 -15.09 17.92
CA GLU A 234 -13.29 -14.69 19.13
C GLU A 234 -14.28 -13.53 18.92
N ILE A 235 -13.96 -12.61 18.03
CA ILE A 235 -14.69 -11.32 17.86
C ILE A 235 -14.90 -10.91 16.41
N GLY A 236 -14.44 -11.71 15.45
CA GLY A 236 -14.61 -11.44 14.03
C GLY A 236 -16.09 -11.36 13.65
N LYS A 237 -16.41 -10.39 12.79
CA LYS A 237 -17.75 -10.25 12.21
C LYS A 237 -17.84 -11.08 10.93
N GLU A 238 -19.05 -11.54 10.60
CA GLU A 238 -19.34 -12.12 9.30
C GLU A 238 -19.13 -11.06 8.21
N LYS A 239 -18.49 -11.45 7.10
CA LYS A 239 -18.21 -10.54 6.00
C LYS A 239 -19.50 -10.24 5.24
N PHE A 240 -19.78 -8.95 4.99
CA PHE A 240 -20.96 -8.58 4.22
C PHE A 240 -20.83 -8.98 2.75
N ASP A 241 -21.97 -9.29 2.15
CA ASP A 241 -22.09 -9.52 0.72
C ASP A 241 -22.12 -8.20 -0.04
N TYR A 242 -21.59 -8.18 -1.27
CA TYR A 242 -21.50 -6.98 -2.09
C TYR A 242 -21.88 -7.32 -3.54
N PRO A 243 -22.27 -6.32 -4.35
CA PRO A 243 -22.54 -6.55 -5.76
C PRO A 243 -21.27 -7.05 -6.47
N HIS A 244 -21.29 -8.32 -6.88
CA HIS A 244 -20.22 -8.91 -7.67
C HIS A 244 -20.30 -8.39 -9.11
N ALA A 245 -19.18 -7.99 -9.66
CA ALA A 245 -19.06 -7.78 -11.08
C ALA A 245 -18.98 -9.16 -11.74
N ASP A 246 -20.13 -9.71 -12.12
CA ASP A 246 -20.20 -10.98 -12.86
C ASP A 246 -19.55 -10.83 -14.23
N PHE A 247 -18.23 -10.98 -14.23
CA PHE A 247 -17.46 -11.01 -15.46
C PHE A 247 -17.72 -12.34 -16.17
N ASN A 248 -18.36 -12.26 -17.35
CA ASN A 248 -18.66 -13.43 -18.14
C ASN A 248 -17.38 -14.00 -18.76
N GLU A 249 -16.79 -14.99 -18.10
CA GLU A 249 -15.53 -15.64 -18.55
C GLU A 249 -15.71 -16.34 -19.91
N GLU A 250 -16.89 -16.86 -20.23
CA GLU A 250 -17.18 -17.45 -21.55
C GLU A 250 -17.15 -16.39 -22.65
N LEU A 251 -17.76 -15.21 -22.38
CA LEU A 251 -17.69 -14.08 -23.30
C LEU A 251 -16.24 -13.62 -23.49
N PHE A 252 -15.48 -13.51 -22.39
CA PHE A 252 -14.09 -13.10 -22.47
C PHE A 252 -13.25 -14.07 -23.30
N GLN A 253 -13.45 -15.38 -23.17
CA GLN A 253 -12.75 -16.34 -23.99
C GLN A 253 -13.09 -16.20 -25.49
N LYS A 254 -14.36 -15.94 -25.83
CA LYS A 254 -14.79 -15.67 -27.22
C LYS A 254 -14.15 -14.40 -27.78
N ILE A 255 -14.05 -13.35 -26.96
CA ILE A 255 -13.37 -12.09 -27.32
C ILE A 255 -11.88 -12.35 -27.57
N LEU A 256 -11.23 -13.13 -26.71
CA LEU A 256 -9.83 -13.50 -26.89
C LEU A 256 -9.60 -14.28 -28.19
N ASP A 257 -10.45 -15.26 -28.47
CA ASP A 257 -10.32 -16.09 -29.67
C ASP A 257 -10.55 -15.28 -30.94
N PHE A 258 -11.46 -14.29 -30.92
CA PHE A 258 -11.75 -13.40 -32.03
C PHE A 258 -10.67 -12.35 -32.25
N GLY A 259 -10.26 -11.65 -31.19
CA GLY A 259 -9.47 -10.42 -31.30
C GLY A 259 -7.96 -10.57 -31.01
N MET A 260 -7.44 -11.77 -30.72
CA MET A 260 -6.05 -11.95 -30.27
C MET A 260 -5.01 -11.46 -31.27
N GLU A 261 -5.16 -11.78 -32.57
CA GLU A 261 -4.20 -11.36 -33.58
C GLU A 261 -4.19 -9.86 -33.79
N GLU A 262 -5.37 -9.25 -33.83
CA GLU A 262 -5.52 -7.80 -33.98
C GLU A 262 -5.01 -7.07 -32.74
N ALA A 263 -5.29 -7.58 -31.55
CA ALA A 263 -4.78 -7.04 -30.30
C ALA A 263 -3.25 -7.09 -30.21
N MET A 264 -2.64 -8.20 -30.63
CA MET A 264 -1.18 -8.32 -30.70
C MET A 264 -0.59 -7.30 -31.70
N ALA A 265 -1.20 -7.15 -32.89
CA ALA A 265 -0.77 -6.18 -33.90
C ALA A 265 -0.97 -4.72 -33.42
N ALA A 266 -2.03 -4.45 -32.66
CA ALA A 266 -2.28 -3.14 -32.07
C ALA A 266 -1.23 -2.78 -31.01
N MET A 267 -0.80 -3.76 -30.23
CA MET A 267 0.20 -3.56 -29.17
C MET A 267 1.64 -3.57 -29.67
N ASP A 268 1.93 -4.07 -30.85
CA ASP A 268 3.28 -4.17 -31.44
C ASP A 268 3.72 -2.81 -32.01
N THR A 269 3.98 -1.86 -31.11
CA THR A 269 4.51 -0.54 -31.40
C THR A 269 5.05 0.12 -30.13
N ASP A 270 6.14 0.90 -30.27
CA ASP A 270 6.70 1.73 -29.20
C ASP A 270 5.98 3.09 -29.06
N ASP A 271 5.21 3.49 -30.09
CA ASP A 271 4.42 4.73 -30.06
C ASP A 271 3.07 4.51 -29.35
N LYS A 272 2.90 5.23 -28.23
CA LYS A 272 1.67 5.17 -27.43
C LYS A 272 0.42 5.58 -28.22
N ASN A 273 0.51 6.65 -29.03
CA ASN A 273 -0.64 7.18 -29.75
C ASN A 273 -1.08 6.22 -30.85
N VAL A 274 -0.13 5.61 -31.57
CA VAL A 274 -0.40 4.58 -32.56
C VAL A 274 -1.06 3.37 -31.93
N ARG A 275 -0.60 2.95 -30.76
CA ARG A 275 -1.18 1.85 -29.99
C ARG A 275 -2.62 2.14 -29.60
N GLU A 276 -2.88 3.32 -29.01
CA GLU A 276 -4.23 3.73 -28.64
C GLU A 276 -5.19 3.78 -29.85
N ALA A 277 -4.75 4.34 -30.96
CA ALA A 277 -5.55 4.40 -32.18
C ALA A 277 -5.92 2.98 -32.70
N ARG A 278 -4.95 2.07 -32.78
CA ARG A 278 -5.18 0.69 -33.21
C ARG A 278 -6.07 -0.08 -32.22
N TRP A 279 -5.90 0.21 -30.92
CA TRP A 279 -6.70 -0.41 -29.87
C TRP A 279 -8.17 0.01 -29.95
N ASN A 280 -8.44 1.28 -30.25
CA ASN A 280 -9.82 1.77 -30.46
C ASN A 280 -10.50 1.07 -31.66
N VAL A 281 -9.77 0.83 -32.75
CA VAL A 281 -10.30 0.06 -33.89
C VAL A 281 -10.69 -1.36 -33.46
N LEU A 282 -9.85 -2.02 -32.65
CA LEU A 282 -10.20 -3.34 -32.11
C LEU A 282 -11.47 -3.28 -31.24
N ILE A 283 -11.60 -2.25 -30.38
CA ILE A 283 -12.81 -2.07 -29.56
C ILE A 283 -14.05 -1.93 -30.44
N ASP A 284 -13.99 -1.15 -31.51
CA ASP A 284 -15.09 -0.98 -32.46
C ASP A 284 -15.47 -2.33 -33.11
N HIS A 285 -14.50 -3.13 -33.53
CA HIS A 285 -14.74 -4.47 -34.07
C HIS A 285 -15.34 -5.43 -33.04
N LEU A 286 -14.92 -5.35 -31.78
CA LEU A 286 -15.50 -6.15 -30.70
C LEU A 286 -16.96 -5.75 -30.43
N HIS A 287 -17.29 -4.45 -30.49
CA HIS A 287 -18.66 -3.96 -30.36
C HIS A 287 -19.54 -4.47 -31.50
N GLU A 288 -19.08 -4.34 -32.75
CA GLU A 288 -19.82 -4.83 -33.91
C GLU A 288 -20.12 -6.33 -33.80
N GLN A 289 -19.17 -7.13 -33.31
CA GLN A 289 -19.29 -8.57 -33.24
C GLN A 289 -20.12 -9.08 -32.06
N PHE A 290 -20.03 -8.42 -30.90
CA PHE A 290 -20.54 -8.98 -29.65
C PHE A 290 -21.63 -8.16 -28.95
N LEU A 291 -21.73 -6.82 -29.20
CA LEU A 291 -22.61 -5.95 -28.44
C LEU A 291 -24.09 -6.29 -28.62
N GLU A 292 -24.54 -6.69 -29.82
CA GLU A 292 -25.93 -7.09 -30.06
C GLU A 292 -26.33 -8.30 -29.21
N LYS A 293 -25.40 -9.23 -29.01
CA LYS A 293 -25.63 -10.48 -28.28
C LYS A 293 -25.37 -10.34 -26.77
N TYR A 294 -24.50 -9.41 -26.38
CA TYR A 294 -24.08 -9.14 -25.02
C TYR A 294 -24.16 -7.63 -24.73
N PRO A 295 -25.37 -7.05 -24.53
CA PRO A 295 -25.56 -5.60 -24.38
C PRO A 295 -24.80 -4.99 -23.18
N ASP A 296 -24.58 -5.78 -22.13
CA ASP A 296 -23.89 -5.34 -20.93
C ASP A 296 -22.34 -5.32 -21.09
N MET A 297 -21.83 -5.72 -22.26
CA MET A 297 -20.37 -5.80 -22.52
C MET A 297 -19.68 -4.46 -22.34
N ASP A 298 -20.34 -3.34 -22.69
CA ASP A 298 -19.81 -1.98 -22.54
C ASP A 298 -19.37 -1.67 -21.11
N GLN A 299 -20.11 -2.16 -20.13
CA GLN A 299 -19.80 -1.93 -18.70
C GLN A 299 -18.49 -2.58 -18.28
N TYR A 300 -18.03 -3.60 -19.03
CA TYR A 300 -16.84 -4.39 -18.73
C TYR A 300 -15.67 -4.14 -19.71
N MET A 301 -15.83 -3.22 -20.67
CA MET A 301 -14.82 -3.01 -21.73
C MET A 301 -13.45 -2.65 -21.19
N GLU A 302 -13.36 -1.84 -20.16
CA GLU A 302 -12.08 -1.51 -19.53
C GLU A 302 -11.41 -2.73 -18.89
N GLU A 303 -12.20 -3.56 -18.21
CA GLU A 303 -11.69 -4.80 -17.59
C GLU A 303 -11.28 -5.82 -18.66
N ILE A 304 -12.09 -5.98 -19.73
CA ILE A 304 -11.79 -6.83 -20.88
C ILE A 304 -10.47 -6.38 -21.52
N THR A 305 -10.35 -5.09 -21.81
CA THR A 305 -9.16 -4.46 -22.37
C THR A 305 -7.93 -4.72 -21.52
N TYR A 306 -8.02 -4.46 -20.21
CA TYR A 306 -6.92 -4.67 -19.27
C TYR A 306 -6.48 -6.15 -19.21
N LYS A 307 -7.43 -7.08 -19.06
CA LYS A 307 -7.14 -8.52 -19.05
C LYS A 307 -6.51 -8.98 -20.36
N PHE A 308 -6.99 -8.47 -21.48
CA PHE A 308 -6.48 -8.78 -22.80
C PHE A 308 -5.02 -8.33 -22.95
N GLN A 309 -4.75 -7.05 -22.68
CA GLN A 309 -3.39 -6.47 -22.71
C GLN A 309 -2.45 -7.23 -21.77
N LYS A 310 -2.90 -7.53 -20.57
CA LYS A 310 -2.12 -8.28 -19.58
C LYS A 310 -1.74 -9.68 -20.09
N LYS A 311 -2.64 -10.37 -20.79
CA LYS A 311 -2.37 -11.70 -21.35
C LYS A 311 -1.32 -11.63 -22.46
N ILE A 312 -1.40 -10.63 -23.34
CA ILE A 312 -0.42 -10.39 -24.41
C ILE A 312 0.95 -10.03 -23.83
N VAL A 313 1.00 -9.06 -22.91
CA VAL A 313 2.26 -8.63 -22.28
C VAL A 313 2.93 -9.78 -21.55
N LYS A 314 2.15 -10.59 -20.81
CA LYS A 314 2.70 -11.77 -20.13
C LYS A 314 3.30 -12.77 -21.10
N LYS A 315 2.62 -13.04 -22.21
CA LYS A 315 3.13 -13.93 -23.28
C LYS A 315 4.46 -13.40 -23.82
N TRP A 316 4.49 -12.14 -24.23
CA TRP A 316 5.70 -11.52 -24.79
C TRP A 316 6.87 -11.47 -23.84
N LEU A 317 6.64 -11.16 -22.56
CA LEU A 317 7.69 -11.16 -21.54
C LEU A 317 8.33 -12.56 -21.36
N LEU A 318 7.53 -13.63 -21.43
CA LEU A 318 8.02 -15.01 -21.39
C LEU A 318 8.84 -15.38 -22.62
N GLU A 319 8.54 -14.76 -23.77
CA GLU A 319 9.28 -14.90 -25.03
C GLU A 319 10.49 -13.96 -25.12
N GLY A 320 10.76 -13.17 -24.05
CA GLY A 320 11.87 -12.19 -24.00
C GLY A 320 11.59 -10.90 -24.77
N HIS A 321 10.35 -10.67 -25.19
CA HIS A 321 9.90 -9.48 -25.91
C HIS A 321 9.22 -8.47 -24.98
N ARG A 322 9.53 -7.18 -25.14
CA ARG A 322 8.89 -6.07 -24.41
C ARG A 322 8.04 -5.24 -25.35
N VAL A 323 6.90 -4.74 -24.83
CA VAL A 323 5.91 -3.95 -25.59
C VAL A 323 6.52 -2.72 -26.28
N ASP A 324 7.56 -2.13 -25.68
CA ASP A 324 8.26 -0.95 -26.20
C ASP A 324 9.49 -1.31 -27.06
N GLY A 325 9.62 -2.55 -27.50
CA GLY A 325 10.70 -3.02 -28.38
C GLY A 325 12.07 -3.15 -27.75
N ARG A 326 12.24 -2.77 -26.46
CA ARG A 326 13.53 -2.87 -25.78
C ARG A 326 13.89 -4.30 -25.39
N ALA A 327 15.17 -4.62 -25.36
CA ALA A 327 15.65 -5.85 -24.76
C ALA A 327 15.38 -5.87 -23.25
N SER A 328 15.34 -7.06 -22.63
CA SER A 328 14.99 -7.21 -21.20
C SER A 328 15.96 -6.46 -20.25
N ASN A 329 17.22 -6.30 -20.65
CA ASN A 329 18.25 -5.56 -19.92
C ASN A 329 18.48 -4.11 -20.41
N GLU A 330 17.71 -3.66 -21.39
CA GLU A 330 17.83 -2.31 -21.94
C GLU A 330 17.02 -1.31 -21.11
N ILE A 331 17.65 -0.19 -20.73
CA ILE A 331 16.97 0.93 -20.04
C ILE A 331 16.41 1.93 -21.08
N ARG A 332 15.40 2.71 -20.66
CA ARG A 332 14.86 3.80 -21.50
C ARG A 332 15.94 4.85 -21.75
N PRO A 333 15.92 5.56 -22.92
CA PRO A 333 16.81 6.67 -23.18
C PRO A 333 16.79 7.69 -22.03
N LEU A 334 17.98 8.11 -21.60
CA LEU A 334 18.16 9.11 -20.55
C LEU A 334 18.76 10.38 -21.15
N ALA A 335 18.28 11.54 -20.68
CA ALA A 335 18.88 12.83 -20.96
C ALA A 335 18.84 13.69 -19.70
N ALA A 336 19.88 14.51 -19.50
CA ALA A 336 19.95 15.47 -18.41
C ALA A 336 20.48 16.82 -18.94
N GLU A 337 19.82 17.88 -18.54
CA GLU A 337 20.17 19.25 -18.91
C GLU A 337 20.19 20.15 -17.67
N VAL A 338 21.04 21.16 -17.65
CA VAL A 338 21.11 22.13 -16.55
C VAL A 338 21.03 23.53 -17.07
N GLY A 339 20.67 24.50 -16.23
CA GLY A 339 20.64 25.91 -16.59
C GLY A 339 19.51 26.34 -17.54
N LEU A 340 18.39 25.61 -17.56
CA LEU A 340 17.25 25.88 -18.43
C LEU A 340 16.53 27.20 -18.10
N LEU A 341 16.50 27.59 -16.84
CA LEU A 341 15.78 28.79 -16.40
C LEU A 341 16.78 29.88 -16.00
N PRO A 342 16.74 31.06 -16.67
CA PRO A 342 17.81 32.09 -16.53
C PRO A 342 17.73 32.91 -15.24
N LYS A 343 16.59 32.94 -14.54
CA LYS A 343 16.36 33.81 -13.36
C LYS A 343 16.34 33.08 -12.03
N VAL A 344 16.53 31.75 -12.02
CA VAL A 344 16.61 30.95 -10.82
C VAL A 344 18.05 30.67 -10.41
N HIS A 345 18.31 30.28 -9.17
CA HIS A 345 19.66 29.99 -8.70
C HIS A 345 20.23 28.69 -9.29
N GLY A 346 19.37 27.76 -9.66
CA GLY A 346 19.71 26.54 -10.38
C GLY A 346 18.48 25.87 -10.95
N SER A 347 18.62 25.26 -12.11
CA SER A 347 17.58 24.41 -12.70
C SER A 347 18.23 23.24 -13.42
N GLY A 348 17.56 22.07 -13.35
CA GLY A 348 17.94 20.87 -14.06
C GLY A 348 16.73 20.13 -14.56
N MET A 349 16.82 19.57 -15.75
CA MET A 349 15.80 18.69 -16.31
C MET A 349 16.39 17.30 -16.51
N PHE A 350 15.66 16.29 -16.05
CA PHE A 350 15.99 14.90 -16.30
C PHE A 350 14.86 14.23 -17.08
N THR A 351 15.22 13.56 -18.15
CA THR A 351 14.29 12.87 -19.03
C THR A 351 14.61 11.38 -19.04
N ARG A 352 13.58 10.54 -18.85
CA ARG A 352 13.65 9.09 -19.01
C ARG A 352 12.52 8.64 -19.94
N GLY A 353 12.85 8.35 -21.18
CA GLY A 353 11.85 8.11 -22.23
C GLY A 353 10.94 9.33 -22.38
N GLN A 354 9.65 9.18 -22.13
CA GLN A 354 8.66 10.28 -22.20
C GLN A 354 8.43 10.99 -20.86
N THR A 355 9.02 10.50 -19.76
CA THR A 355 8.85 11.09 -18.42
C THR A 355 9.92 12.14 -18.20
N GLN A 356 9.51 13.35 -17.83
CA GLN A 356 10.41 14.48 -17.57
C GLN A 356 10.18 15.04 -16.16
N VAL A 357 11.27 15.45 -15.51
CA VAL A 357 11.24 16.15 -14.22
C VAL A 357 12.09 17.42 -14.35
N LEU A 358 11.47 18.58 -14.13
CA LEU A 358 12.16 19.88 -14.01
C LEU A 358 12.34 20.18 -12.52
N SER A 359 13.60 20.27 -12.10
CA SER A 359 13.96 20.64 -10.73
C SER A 359 14.48 22.08 -10.71
N VAL A 360 14.03 22.86 -9.73
CA VAL A 360 14.45 24.26 -9.54
C VAL A 360 15.02 24.41 -8.14
N CYS A 361 16.18 25.05 -8.03
CA CYS A 361 16.87 25.26 -6.75
C CYS A 361 16.89 26.76 -6.41
N THR A 362 16.63 27.07 -5.15
CA THR A 362 16.84 28.39 -4.55
C THR A 362 17.84 28.27 -3.42
N LEU A 363 18.95 28.99 -3.51
CA LEU A 363 19.99 29.03 -2.49
C LEU A 363 19.71 30.16 -1.49
N ASN A 364 19.81 29.86 -0.22
CA ASN A 364 19.69 30.86 0.86
C ASN A 364 20.44 30.39 2.10
N THR A 365 20.45 31.21 3.18
CA THR A 365 21.00 30.81 4.48
C THR A 365 20.20 29.67 5.11
N LEU A 366 20.84 28.88 5.97
CA LEU A 366 20.19 27.77 6.67
C LEU A 366 18.96 28.19 7.50
N SER A 367 18.93 29.44 7.99
CA SER A 367 17.79 29.99 8.73
C SER A 367 16.51 30.11 7.88
N MET A 368 16.66 30.19 6.54
CA MET A 368 15.57 30.28 5.58
C MET A 368 15.13 28.93 5.04
N SER A 369 15.78 27.84 5.44
CA SER A 369 15.37 26.50 5.03
C SER A 369 13.98 26.15 5.59
N GLN A 370 13.22 25.39 4.81
CA GLN A 370 11.89 24.93 5.23
C GLN A 370 12.01 24.10 6.52
N LYS A 371 11.28 24.49 7.55
CA LYS A 371 11.11 23.69 8.77
C LYS A 371 9.84 22.86 8.64
N LEU A 372 9.98 21.56 8.75
CA LEU A 372 8.85 20.63 8.68
C LEU A 372 8.41 20.24 10.09
N ASP A 373 7.10 20.32 10.34
CA ASP A 373 6.48 19.73 11.52
C ASP A 373 6.28 18.22 11.22
N ASN A 374 6.97 17.38 11.98
CA ASN A 374 6.87 15.92 11.91
C ASN A 374 7.06 15.31 13.30
N ILE A 375 6.82 14.02 13.44
CA ILE A 375 6.97 13.29 14.72
C ILE A 375 8.37 12.71 14.93
N TRP A 376 9.31 12.94 13.99
CA TRP A 376 10.70 12.47 14.01
C TRP A 376 11.68 13.53 14.50
#